data_621b1ee1da7679b0bcad9085d62ff624
#
_entry.id   621b1ee1da7679b0bcad9085d62ff624
#
_cell.length_a   1.000
_cell.length_b   1.000
_cell.length_c   1.000
_cell.angle_alpha   90.00
_cell.angle_beta   90.00
_cell.angle_gamma   90.00
#
_symmetry.space_group_name_H-M   'P 1'
#
loop_
_entity.id
_entity.type
_entity.pdbx_description
1 polymer ?
#
loop_
_entity_poly.entity_id
_entity_poly.type
_entity_poly.pdbx_seq_one_letter_code
_entity_poly.pdbx_strand_id
1 'polypeptide(L)'
;QKIVNAAIKQAYNGTRSIEWKEVLAGEKAFKQTGSWLPDETMEAFREYIVGIKGPLTTPIGGGIRSLNVALRQTLDLYVCLRPVRWFKGVVSPVKEPQKVNMYIFRENTEDIYAGIEWQQGTPEAQKLLKFLTEEMGVKKIRFPETSSFGIKPVSVEGTERLVRAAIEYAILHQLPSVTLVHKGNIMKFTEGGFKLWGYALAEREFADLTFTWPQYEKIKKEQGEEAANTALVEASKAGKIIIKDVIADAFLQNTLLIPEEYSVIATLN
;
A
#
# COMPACT_ATOMS: atom_id res chain seq x y z
N GLN A 1 -16.80 -16.75 11.39
CA GLN A 1 -17.85 -16.48 12.40
C GLN A 1 -17.61 -17.27 13.69
N LYS A 2 -17.59 -18.62 13.68
CA LYS A 2 -17.47 -19.46 14.89
C LYS A 2 -16.29 -19.08 15.79
N ILE A 3 -15.08 -18.92 15.21
CA ILE A 3 -13.85 -18.55 15.95
C ILE A 3 -14.00 -17.17 16.58
N VAL A 4 -14.46 -16.18 15.82
CA VAL A 4 -14.63 -14.80 16.30
C VAL A 4 -15.68 -14.74 17.42
N ASN A 5 -16.81 -15.42 17.25
CA ASN A 5 -17.84 -15.49 18.30
C ASN A 5 -17.33 -16.14 19.59
N ALA A 6 -16.54 -17.21 19.47
CA ALA A 6 -15.92 -17.88 20.64
C ALA A 6 -14.94 -16.94 21.35
N ALA A 7 -14.09 -16.24 20.60
CA ALA A 7 -13.13 -15.29 21.15
C ALA A 7 -13.83 -14.12 21.87
N ILE A 8 -14.87 -13.56 21.28
CA ILE A 8 -15.66 -12.47 21.90
C ILE A 8 -16.37 -12.95 23.15
N LYS A 9 -17.00 -14.11 23.10
CA LYS A 9 -17.64 -14.70 24.28
C LYS A 9 -16.66 -14.87 25.44
N GLN A 10 -15.44 -15.32 25.13
CA GLN A 10 -14.39 -15.48 26.14
C GLN A 10 -13.85 -14.14 26.65
N ALA A 11 -13.55 -13.22 25.75
CA ALA A 11 -12.95 -11.92 26.11
C ALA A 11 -13.90 -11.02 26.91
N TYR A 12 -15.20 -11.11 26.67
CA TYR A 12 -16.22 -10.26 27.28
C TYR A 12 -17.18 -11.02 28.21
N ASN A 13 -16.85 -12.26 28.60
CA ASN A 13 -17.67 -13.09 29.50
C ASN A 13 -19.15 -13.16 29.07
N GLY A 14 -19.41 -13.16 27.75
CA GLY A 14 -20.75 -13.23 27.19
C GLY A 14 -21.56 -11.93 27.23
N THR A 15 -21.01 -10.82 27.69
CA THR A 15 -21.70 -9.50 27.76
C THR A 15 -21.77 -8.79 26.42
N ARG A 16 -20.99 -9.22 25.42
CA ARG A 16 -20.98 -8.68 24.05
C ARG A 16 -21.13 -9.78 23.03
N SER A 17 -21.77 -9.45 21.92
CA SER A 17 -21.92 -10.35 20.76
C SER A 17 -21.78 -9.57 19.46
N ILE A 18 -21.49 -10.28 18.35
CA ILE A 18 -21.58 -9.72 17.00
C ILE A 18 -22.79 -10.32 16.31
N GLU A 19 -23.64 -9.47 15.80
CA GLU A 19 -24.69 -9.82 14.86
C GLU A 19 -24.09 -9.82 13.44
N TRP A 20 -24.32 -10.91 12.71
CA TRP A 20 -23.74 -11.12 11.40
C TRP A 20 -24.79 -10.97 10.30
N LYS A 21 -24.60 -10.01 9.39
CA LYS A 21 -25.36 -9.94 8.14
C LYS A 21 -24.54 -10.60 7.04
N GLU A 22 -25.03 -11.69 6.46
CA GLU A 22 -24.41 -12.33 5.28
C GLU A 22 -24.90 -11.61 4.02
N VAL A 23 -23.96 -11.19 3.17
CA VAL A 23 -24.22 -10.66 1.84
C VAL A 23 -23.38 -11.39 0.80
N LEU A 24 -23.80 -11.35 -0.46
CA LEU A 24 -23.26 -12.20 -1.50
C LEU A 24 -22.26 -11.46 -2.39
N ALA A 25 -21.17 -12.13 -2.77
CA ALA A 25 -20.25 -11.69 -3.80
C ALA A 25 -19.64 -12.90 -4.53
N GLY A 26 -19.20 -12.69 -5.78
CA GLY A 26 -18.55 -13.71 -6.59
C GLY A 26 -19.53 -14.70 -7.22
N GLU A 27 -19.07 -15.92 -7.45
CA GLU A 27 -19.85 -16.93 -8.19
C GLU A 27 -21.19 -17.28 -7.52
N LYS A 28 -21.22 -17.33 -6.19
CA LYS A 28 -22.46 -17.57 -5.44
C LYS A 28 -23.48 -16.47 -5.69
N ALA A 29 -23.05 -15.22 -5.70
CA ALA A 29 -23.90 -14.07 -6.01
C ALA A 29 -24.44 -14.17 -7.45
N PHE A 30 -23.55 -14.40 -8.41
CA PHE A 30 -23.92 -14.49 -9.82
C PHE A 30 -24.97 -15.58 -10.09
N LYS A 31 -24.81 -16.77 -9.50
CA LYS A 31 -25.77 -17.87 -9.64
C LYS A 31 -27.17 -17.55 -9.08
N GLN A 32 -27.24 -16.67 -8.07
CA GLN A 32 -28.50 -16.35 -7.39
C GLN A 32 -29.16 -15.07 -7.90
N THR A 33 -28.37 -14.10 -8.31
CA THR A 33 -28.87 -12.74 -8.63
C THR A 33 -28.56 -12.28 -10.05
N GLY A 34 -27.69 -13.01 -10.78
CA GLY A 34 -27.17 -12.57 -12.08
C GLY A 34 -26.07 -11.50 -11.98
N SER A 35 -25.74 -11.02 -10.79
CA SER A 35 -24.67 -10.04 -10.55
C SER A 35 -23.51 -10.65 -9.76
N TRP A 36 -22.27 -10.37 -10.17
CA TRP A 36 -21.07 -10.78 -9.44
C TRP A 36 -20.87 -10.01 -8.13
N LEU A 37 -21.42 -8.80 -8.07
CA LEU A 37 -21.35 -7.91 -6.89
C LEU A 37 -22.68 -7.14 -6.83
N PRO A 38 -23.71 -7.67 -6.13
CA PRO A 38 -24.99 -7.03 -5.99
C PRO A 38 -24.91 -5.69 -5.25
N ASP A 39 -25.81 -4.75 -5.58
CA ASP A 39 -25.87 -3.43 -4.92
C ASP A 39 -26.15 -3.56 -3.42
N GLU A 40 -26.99 -4.52 -3.00
CA GLU A 40 -27.23 -4.81 -1.59
C GLU A 40 -25.94 -5.07 -0.80
N THR A 41 -24.97 -5.76 -1.43
CA THR A 41 -23.66 -6.00 -0.81
C THR A 41 -22.89 -4.71 -0.60
N MET A 42 -22.91 -3.81 -1.60
CA MET A 42 -22.25 -2.51 -1.50
C MET A 42 -22.91 -1.58 -0.47
N GLU A 43 -24.23 -1.60 -0.42
CA GLU A 43 -25.01 -0.85 0.58
C GLU A 43 -24.72 -1.34 1.99
N ALA A 44 -24.67 -2.66 2.20
CA ALA A 44 -24.33 -3.23 3.50
C ALA A 44 -22.91 -2.84 3.96
N PHE A 45 -21.91 -2.81 3.06
CA PHE A 45 -20.58 -2.33 3.42
C PHE A 45 -20.56 -0.84 3.79
N ARG A 46 -21.37 0.00 3.14
CA ARG A 46 -21.48 1.43 3.49
C ARG A 46 -22.21 1.66 4.82
N GLU A 47 -23.25 0.87 5.08
CA GLU A 47 -24.06 0.97 6.29
C GLU A 47 -23.30 0.48 7.54
N TYR A 48 -22.70 -0.70 7.45
CA TYR A 48 -22.04 -1.34 8.61
C TYR A 48 -20.55 -1.04 8.74
N ILE A 49 -19.92 -0.47 7.71
CA ILE A 49 -18.52 -0.03 7.69
C ILE A 49 -17.50 -1.17 7.83
N VAL A 50 -17.78 -2.18 8.68
CA VAL A 50 -16.90 -3.33 8.95
C VAL A 50 -17.43 -4.56 8.22
N GLY A 51 -16.59 -5.14 7.36
CA GLY A 51 -16.95 -6.35 6.64
C GLY A 51 -15.81 -7.38 6.63
N ILE A 52 -16.17 -8.66 6.65
CA ILE A 52 -15.24 -9.77 6.49
C ILE A 52 -15.62 -10.53 5.22
N LYS A 53 -14.69 -10.64 4.27
CA LYS A 53 -14.90 -11.43 3.07
C LYS A 53 -13.94 -12.63 3.01
N GLY A 54 -14.42 -13.71 2.43
CA GLY A 54 -13.60 -14.84 2.01
C GLY A 54 -12.82 -14.54 0.72
N PRO A 55 -12.01 -15.49 0.23
CA PRO A 55 -11.37 -15.37 -1.08
C PRO A 55 -12.44 -15.30 -2.19
N LEU A 56 -12.25 -14.41 -3.14
CA LEU A 56 -13.07 -14.31 -4.34
C LEU A 56 -12.21 -14.66 -5.55
N THR A 57 -12.68 -15.63 -6.32
CA THR A 57 -12.06 -15.98 -7.61
C THR A 57 -12.68 -15.09 -8.70
N THR A 58 -11.84 -14.39 -9.43
CA THR A 58 -12.27 -13.68 -10.63
C THR A 58 -12.18 -14.65 -11.82
N PRO A 59 -13.23 -14.81 -12.63
CA PRO A 59 -13.17 -15.63 -13.83
C PRO A 59 -12.03 -15.17 -14.74
N ILE A 60 -11.27 -16.13 -15.26
CA ILE A 60 -10.21 -15.87 -16.24
C ILE A 60 -10.88 -15.73 -17.61
N GLY A 61 -10.76 -14.55 -18.25
CA GLY A 61 -11.34 -14.25 -19.55
C GLY A 61 -12.66 -13.47 -19.47
N GLY A 62 -13.01 -12.75 -20.56
CA GLY A 62 -14.29 -12.03 -20.67
C GLY A 62 -14.31 -10.59 -20.13
N GLY A 63 -13.15 -9.96 -19.87
CA GLY A 63 -13.09 -8.52 -19.52
C GLY A 63 -13.63 -8.15 -18.13
N ILE A 64 -13.92 -9.14 -17.26
CA ILE A 64 -14.41 -8.91 -15.91
C ILE A 64 -13.24 -8.44 -15.04
N ARG A 65 -13.29 -7.21 -14.56
CA ARG A 65 -12.33 -6.69 -13.56
C ARG A 65 -12.45 -7.48 -12.25
N SER A 66 -11.32 -7.60 -11.55
CA SER A 66 -11.28 -8.24 -10.24
C SER A 66 -12.31 -7.63 -9.29
N LEU A 67 -13.19 -8.46 -8.73
CA LEU A 67 -14.18 -8.02 -7.73
C LEU A 67 -13.53 -7.38 -6.50
N ASN A 68 -12.32 -7.81 -6.16
CA ASN A 68 -11.55 -7.19 -5.08
C ASN A 68 -11.16 -5.74 -5.43
N VAL A 69 -10.77 -5.48 -6.68
CA VAL A 69 -10.46 -4.11 -7.16
C VAL A 69 -11.73 -3.27 -7.18
N ALA A 70 -12.86 -3.81 -7.66
CA ALA A 70 -14.13 -3.11 -7.65
C ALA A 70 -14.55 -2.68 -6.23
N LEU A 71 -14.46 -3.58 -5.24
CA LEU A 71 -14.73 -3.26 -3.83
C LEU A 71 -13.82 -2.14 -3.30
N ARG A 72 -12.52 -2.23 -3.55
CA ARG A 72 -11.53 -1.25 -3.09
C ARG A 72 -11.79 0.15 -3.66
N GLN A 73 -12.05 0.24 -4.96
CA GLN A 73 -12.30 1.51 -5.63
C GLN A 73 -13.65 2.12 -5.25
N THR A 74 -14.72 1.32 -5.27
CA THR A 74 -16.08 1.82 -4.99
C THR A 74 -16.27 2.25 -3.53
N LEU A 75 -15.57 1.60 -2.60
CA LEU A 75 -15.61 1.94 -1.16
C LEU A 75 -14.46 2.85 -0.74
N ASP A 76 -13.62 3.30 -1.67
CA ASP A 76 -12.41 4.09 -1.43
C ASP A 76 -11.52 3.54 -0.31
N LEU A 77 -11.25 2.24 -0.36
CA LEU A 77 -10.38 1.57 0.60
C LEU A 77 -8.91 1.83 0.23
N TYR A 78 -8.43 3.03 0.51
CA TYR A 78 -7.14 3.53 0.01
C TYR A 78 -5.91 2.88 0.66
N VAL A 79 -6.05 2.21 1.80
CA VAL A 79 -4.97 1.47 2.46
C VAL A 79 -5.22 -0.03 2.39
N CYS A 80 -4.28 -0.78 1.83
CA CYS A 80 -4.20 -2.22 2.02
C CYS A 80 -3.19 -2.53 3.14
N LEU A 81 -3.67 -2.62 4.38
CA LEU A 81 -2.84 -2.91 5.55
C LEU A 81 -2.56 -4.41 5.66
N ARG A 82 -1.27 -4.75 5.67
CA ARG A 82 -0.77 -6.12 5.73
C ARG A 82 0.21 -6.29 6.89
N PRO A 83 -0.24 -6.73 8.09
CA PRO A 83 0.67 -7.15 9.15
C PRO A 83 1.42 -8.43 8.71
N VAL A 84 2.75 -8.40 8.80
CA VAL A 84 3.62 -9.53 8.44
C VAL A 84 4.50 -9.86 9.63
N ARG A 85 4.25 -11.01 10.23
CA ARG A 85 5.07 -11.56 11.30
C ARG A 85 5.13 -13.07 11.21
N TRP A 86 6.19 -13.65 11.73
CA TRP A 86 6.29 -15.09 11.88
C TRP A 86 5.52 -15.58 13.11
N PHE A 87 4.94 -16.77 13.02
CA PHE A 87 4.25 -17.44 14.11
C PHE A 87 5.02 -18.69 14.49
N LYS A 88 5.27 -18.89 15.80
CA LYS A 88 5.97 -20.06 16.33
C LYS A 88 5.29 -21.36 15.86
N GLY A 89 6.09 -22.28 15.32
CA GLY A 89 5.63 -23.57 14.78
C GLY A 89 5.38 -23.58 13.28
N VAL A 90 5.41 -22.41 12.61
CA VAL A 90 5.32 -22.35 11.15
C VAL A 90 6.72 -22.52 10.54
N VAL A 91 6.87 -23.42 9.60
CA VAL A 91 8.13 -23.62 8.86
C VAL A 91 8.43 -22.40 8.02
N SER A 92 9.68 -21.94 8.06
CA SER A 92 10.14 -20.80 7.29
C SER A 92 11.46 -21.13 6.59
N PRO A 93 11.68 -20.66 5.35
CA PRO A 93 12.96 -20.79 4.66
C PRO A 93 14.04 -19.83 5.18
N VAL A 94 13.63 -18.83 5.99
CA VAL A 94 14.54 -17.83 6.56
C VAL A 94 15.12 -18.33 7.87
N LYS A 95 16.39 -18.03 8.16
CA LYS A 95 17.10 -18.52 9.36
C LYS A 95 16.54 -17.97 10.66
N GLU A 96 16.15 -16.70 10.68
CA GLU A 96 15.67 -15.97 11.86
C GLU A 96 14.30 -15.31 11.60
N PRO A 97 13.25 -16.10 11.31
CA PRO A 97 11.95 -15.56 10.92
C PRO A 97 11.26 -14.75 12.02
N GLN A 98 11.63 -14.98 13.29
CA GLN A 98 11.13 -14.24 14.45
C GLN A 98 11.51 -12.74 14.44
N LYS A 99 12.50 -12.34 13.65
CA LYS A 99 12.87 -10.93 13.47
C LYS A 99 11.91 -10.17 12.55
N VAL A 100 11.08 -10.88 11.79
CA VAL A 100 10.07 -10.26 10.91
C VAL A 100 8.85 -9.89 11.72
N ASN A 101 8.62 -8.59 11.87
CA ASN A 101 7.41 -8.02 12.48
C ASN A 101 7.18 -6.62 11.92
N MET A 102 6.51 -6.53 10.78
CA MET A 102 6.28 -5.27 10.07
C MET A 102 4.84 -5.11 9.61
N TYR A 103 4.43 -3.85 9.39
CA TYR A 103 3.09 -3.48 8.95
C TYR A 103 3.20 -2.76 7.61
N ILE A 104 2.68 -3.37 6.54
CA ILE A 104 2.77 -2.83 5.19
C ILE A 104 1.49 -2.09 4.85
N PHE A 105 1.61 -0.78 4.62
CA PHE A 105 0.59 0.11 4.08
C PHE A 105 0.82 0.23 2.57
N ARG A 106 0.06 -0.51 1.78
CA ARG A 106 0.17 -0.56 0.33
C ARG A 106 -0.90 0.29 -0.32
N GLU A 107 -0.55 1.06 -1.35
CA GLU A 107 -1.50 1.78 -2.20
C GLU A 107 -2.53 0.83 -2.82
N ASN A 108 -3.79 1.23 -2.81
CA ASN A 108 -4.88 0.33 -3.09
C ASN A 108 -5.94 0.86 -4.08
N THR A 109 -5.88 2.12 -4.49
CA THR A 109 -6.93 2.79 -5.28
C THR A 109 -6.45 3.42 -6.57
N GLU A 110 -5.19 3.81 -6.65
CA GLU A 110 -4.55 4.35 -7.85
C GLU A 110 -3.37 3.46 -8.30
N ASP A 111 -2.37 4.04 -8.94
CA ASP A 111 -1.21 3.35 -9.45
C ASP A 111 -1.60 2.35 -10.57
N ILE A 112 -0.90 1.25 -10.75
CA ILE A 112 -1.24 0.23 -11.74
C ILE A 112 -2.62 -0.40 -11.52
N TYR A 113 -3.18 -0.32 -10.32
CA TYR A 113 -4.52 -0.80 -9.99
C TYR A 113 -5.64 0.12 -10.46
N ALA A 114 -5.34 1.31 -10.98
CA ALA A 114 -6.29 2.13 -11.72
C ALA A 114 -6.83 1.41 -12.96
N GLY A 115 -6.06 0.44 -13.50
CA GLY A 115 -6.46 -0.41 -14.62
C GLY A 115 -6.64 0.38 -15.92
N ILE A 116 -5.84 1.43 -16.12
CA ILE A 116 -5.85 2.26 -17.33
C ILE A 116 -4.87 1.64 -18.31
N GLU A 117 -5.39 0.84 -19.24
CA GLU A 117 -4.56 0.11 -20.19
C GLU A 117 -5.26 -0.11 -21.54
N TRP A 118 -4.46 -0.29 -22.58
CA TRP A 118 -4.91 -0.58 -23.95
C TRP A 118 -4.08 -1.72 -24.54
N GLN A 119 -4.79 -2.68 -25.11
CA GLN A 119 -4.19 -3.83 -25.75
C GLN A 119 -3.58 -3.45 -27.11
N GLN A 120 -2.42 -4.01 -27.41
CA GLN A 120 -1.79 -3.86 -28.72
C GLN A 120 -2.74 -4.21 -29.87
N GLY A 121 -2.61 -3.54 -31.03
CA GLY A 121 -3.42 -3.78 -32.20
C GLY A 121 -4.81 -3.14 -32.16
N THR A 122 -5.26 -2.57 -31.02
CA THR A 122 -6.53 -1.83 -30.94
C THR A 122 -6.39 -0.41 -31.49
N PRO A 123 -7.49 0.20 -32.01
CA PRO A 123 -7.49 1.59 -32.47
C PRO A 123 -7.08 2.58 -31.36
N GLU A 124 -7.48 2.31 -30.12
CA GLU A 124 -7.16 3.13 -28.94
C GLU A 124 -5.66 3.09 -28.61
N ALA A 125 -5.03 1.91 -28.67
CA ALA A 125 -3.58 1.78 -28.51
C ALA A 125 -2.81 2.52 -29.59
N GLN A 126 -3.28 2.46 -30.84
CA GLN A 126 -2.70 3.20 -31.96
C GLN A 126 -2.85 4.73 -31.78
N LYS A 127 -4.03 5.18 -31.33
CA LYS A 127 -4.27 6.59 -31.02
C LYS A 127 -3.33 7.09 -29.92
N LEU A 128 -3.16 6.31 -28.85
CA LEU A 128 -2.25 6.66 -27.78
C LEU A 128 -0.79 6.67 -28.25
N LEU A 129 -0.38 5.68 -29.04
CA LEU A 129 0.96 5.62 -29.63
C LEU A 129 1.24 6.89 -30.46
N LYS A 130 0.31 7.25 -31.33
CA LYS A 130 0.41 8.47 -32.18
C LYS A 130 0.56 9.72 -31.32
N PHE A 131 -0.28 9.89 -30.29
CA PHE A 131 -0.19 11.00 -29.35
C PHE A 131 1.18 11.06 -28.65
N LEU A 132 1.66 9.93 -28.12
CA LEU A 132 2.96 9.88 -27.44
C LEU A 132 4.13 10.20 -28.37
N THR A 133 4.10 9.71 -29.62
CA THR A 133 5.22 9.89 -30.56
C THR A 133 5.20 11.23 -31.27
N GLU A 134 4.04 11.67 -31.76
CA GLU A 134 3.92 12.89 -32.58
C GLU A 134 3.75 14.16 -31.73
N GLU A 135 2.94 14.11 -30.66
CA GLU A 135 2.65 15.27 -29.84
C GLU A 135 3.58 15.39 -28.63
N MET A 136 3.87 14.26 -27.95
CA MET A 136 4.73 14.23 -26.76
C MET A 136 6.21 13.96 -27.09
N GLY A 137 6.55 13.66 -28.34
CA GLY A 137 7.92 13.44 -28.81
C GLY A 137 8.61 12.22 -28.19
N VAL A 138 7.84 11.22 -27.75
CA VAL A 138 8.38 9.99 -27.14
C VAL A 138 9.05 9.13 -28.19
N LYS A 139 10.38 8.89 -28.05
CA LYS A 139 11.19 8.10 -28.98
C LYS A 139 11.64 6.74 -28.39
N LYS A 140 11.25 6.43 -27.17
CA LYS A 140 11.81 5.29 -26.41
C LYS A 140 10.94 4.03 -26.48
N ILE A 141 9.85 4.02 -27.25
CA ILE A 141 9.02 2.83 -27.42
C ILE A 141 9.73 1.92 -28.44
N ARG A 142 10.26 0.80 -27.95
CA ARG A 142 11.16 -0.06 -28.73
C ARG A 142 10.43 -0.81 -29.85
N PHE A 143 9.21 -1.26 -29.61
CA PHE A 143 8.39 -2.04 -30.55
C PHE A 143 6.98 -1.43 -30.63
N PRO A 144 6.84 -0.26 -31.29
CA PRO A 144 5.61 0.52 -31.24
C PRO A 144 4.39 -0.25 -31.78
N GLU A 145 4.54 -0.99 -32.87
CA GLU A 145 3.44 -1.71 -33.55
C GLU A 145 2.83 -2.85 -32.70
N THR A 146 3.59 -3.40 -31.78
CA THR A 146 3.20 -4.56 -30.97
C THR A 146 3.16 -4.28 -29.47
N SER A 147 3.27 -3.01 -29.08
CA SER A 147 3.20 -2.62 -27.67
C SER A 147 1.77 -2.44 -27.20
N SER A 148 1.45 -3.02 -26.04
CA SER A 148 0.33 -2.60 -25.21
C SER A 148 0.77 -1.46 -24.29
N PHE A 149 -0.16 -0.61 -23.85
CA PHE A 149 0.13 0.54 -23.02
C PHE A 149 -0.66 0.51 -21.73
N GLY A 150 -0.01 0.93 -20.64
CA GLY A 150 -0.63 1.12 -19.34
C GLY A 150 -0.20 2.43 -18.71
N ILE A 151 -1.09 3.10 -18.00
CA ILE A 151 -0.80 4.34 -17.26
C ILE A 151 -0.77 4.04 -15.77
N LYS A 152 0.28 4.52 -15.11
CA LYS A 152 0.49 4.47 -13.67
C LYS A 152 0.29 5.89 -13.08
N PRO A 153 -0.96 6.27 -12.72
CA PRO A 153 -1.17 7.55 -12.05
C PRO A 153 -0.75 7.45 -10.58
N VAL A 154 -0.01 8.44 -10.10
CA VAL A 154 0.35 8.61 -8.69
C VAL A 154 0.13 10.07 -8.35
N SER A 155 -0.74 10.35 -7.38
CA SER A 155 -1.12 11.70 -6.99
C SER A 155 -0.52 12.13 -5.66
N VAL A 156 -0.49 13.44 -5.42
CA VAL A 156 -0.13 14.02 -4.12
C VAL A 156 -1.12 13.55 -3.06
N GLU A 157 -2.42 13.67 -3.33
CA GLU A 157 -3.50 13.33 -2.41
C GLU A 157 -3.49 11.84 -2.04
N GLY A 158 -3.34 10.95 -3.04
CA GLY A 158 -3.24 9.50 -2.82
C GLY A 158 -2.02 9.14 -1.98
N THR A 159 -0.88 9.76 -2.27
CA THR A 159 0.35 9.59 -1.49
C THR A 159 0.19 10.07 -0.07
N GLU A 160 -0.28 11.30 0.11
CA GLU A 160 -0.40 11.91 1.44
C GLU A 160 -1.34 11.14 2.34
N ARG A 161 -2.51 10.70 1.86
CA ARG A 161 -3.45 9.93 2.68
C ARG A 161 -2.89 8.57 3.11
N LEU A 162 -2.14 7.89 2.23
CA LEU A 162 -1.49 6.62 2.55
C LEU A 162 -0.38 6.81 3.59
N VAL A 163 0.52 7.77 3.38
CA VAL A 163 1.65 8.04 4.27
C VAL A 163 1.17 8.57 5.62
N ARG A 164 0.15 9.43 5.64
CA ARG A 164 -0.49 9.91 6.88
C ARG A 164 -1.01 8.74 7.71
N ALA A 165 -1.78 7.84 7.10
CA ALA A 165 -2.29 6.66 7.79
C ALA A 165 -1.16 5.78 8.36
N ALA A 166 -0.04 5.64 7.62
CA ALA A 166 1.13 4.89 8.09
C ALA A 166 1.82 5.57 9.29
N ILE A 167 1.97 6.89 9.26
CA ILE A 167 2.57 7.67 10.37
C ILE A 167 1.66 7.63 11.59
N GLU A 168 0.37 7.89 11.44
CA GLU A 168 -0.62 7.82 12.54
C GLU A 168 -0.65 6.44 13.18
N TYR A 169 -0.56 5.38 12.38
CA TYR A 169 -0.46 4.01 12.88
C TYR A 169 0.83 3.80 13.68
N ALA A 170 1.97 4.29 13.19
CA ALA A 170 3.24 4.20 13.91
C ALA A 170 3.18 4.95 15.24
N ILE A 171 2.59 6.14 15.30
CA ILE A 171 2.38 6.92 16.52
C ILE A 171 1.48 6.16 17.49
N LEU A 172 0.31 5.71 17.04
CA LEU A 172 -0.67 4.99 17.87
C LEU A 172 -0.09 3.74 18.53
N HIS A 173 0.75 3.01 17.79
CA HIS A 173 1.35 1.75 18.24
C HIS A 173 2.79 1.91 18.77
N GLN A 174 3.29 3.14 18.91
CA GLN A 174 4.63 3.45 19.39
C GLN A 174 5.73 2.69 18.61
N LEU A 175 5.60 2.65 17.28
CA LEU A 175 6.54 1.98 16.39
C LEU A 175 7.64 2.94 15.96
N PRO A 176 8.92 2.48 15.86
CA PRO A 176 10.06 3.37 15.75
C PRO A 176 10.24 4.03 14.37
N SER A 177 9.66 3.47 13.29
CA SER A 177 9.93 3.98 11.95
C SER A 177 8.79 3.77 10.95
N VAL A 178 8.73 4.68 9.96
CA VAL A 178 7.98 4.49 8.71
C VAL A 178 8.98 4.55 7.54
N THR A 179 8.98 3.53 6.71
CA THR A 179 9.84 3.43 5.53
C THR A 179 9.02 3.60 4.25
N LEU A 180 9.37 4.60 3.44
CA LEU A 180 8.79 4.83 2.12
C LEU A 180 9.51 3.94 1.11
N VAL A 181 8.81 2.94 0.57
CA VAL A 181 9.38 2.02 -0.43
C VAL A 181 8.96 2.46 -1.83
N HIS A 182 9.92 2.65 -2.73
CA HIS A 182 9.70 3.22 -4.05
C HIS A 182 10.75 2.76 -5.09
N LYS A 183 10.52 3.07 -6.36
CA LYS A 183 11.48 2.91 -7.46
C LYS A 183 11.78 4.26 -8.13
N GLY A 184 11.95 5.31 -7.34
CA GLY A 184 12.12 6.70 -7.78
C GLY A 184 13.41 6.97 -8.58
N ASN A 185 14.40 6.08 -8.54
CA ASN A 185 15.57 6.15 -9.40
C ASN A 185 15.26 5.86 -10.89
N ILE A 186 14.18 5.12 -11.16
CA ILE A 186 13.69 4.79 -12.52
C ILE A 186 12.48 5.65 -12.88
N MET A 187 11.46 5.68 -12.03
CA MET A 187 10.20 6.42 -12.24
C MET A 187 10.19 7.69 -11.39
N LYS A 188 10.92 8.70 -11.87
CA LYS A 188 11.27 9.90 -11.09
C LYS A 188 10.08 10.75 -10.66
N PHE A 189 9.01 10.81 -11.46
CA PHE A 189 7.87 11.70 -11.20
C PHE A 189 6.71 10.99 -10.49
N THR A 190 6.54 9.69 -10.67
CA THR A 190 5.54 8.89 -9.96
C THR A 190 6.11 8.35 -8.66
N GLU A 191 7.01 7.39 -8.71
CA GLU A 191 7.64 6.77 -7.55
C GLU A 191 8.53 7.75 -6.76
N GLY A 192 9.29 8.60 -7.47
CA GLY A 192 10.08 9.68 -6.84
C GLY A 192 9.20 10.76 -6.25
N GLY A 193 8.07 11.08 -6.88
CA GLY A 193 7.03 11.95 -6.35
C GLY A 193 6.48 11.41 -5.03
N PHE A 194 6.08 10.14 -5.00
CA PHE A 194 5.63 9.46 -3.79
C PHE A 194 6.59 9.67 -2.60
N LYS A 195 7.88 9.44 -2.81
CA LYS A 195 8.90 9.68 -1.79
C LYS A 195 8.92 11.14 -1.31
N LEU A 196 8.98 12.08 -2.25
CA LEU A 196 9.11 13.52 -1.93
C LEU A 196 7.86 14.04 -1.21
N TRP A 197 6.68 13.68 -1.66
CA TRP A 197 5.42 14.09 -1.04
C TRP A 197 5.24 13.45 0.33
N GLY A 198 5.68 12.19 0.50
CA GLY A 198 5.67 11.52 1.79
C GLY A 198 6.55 12.22 2.83
N TYR A 199 7.76 12.66 2.46
CA TYR A 199 8.61 13.46 3.34
C TYR A 199 8.01 14.84 3.63
N ALA A 200 7.51 15.54 2.60
CA ALA A 200 6.89 16.85 2.77
C ALA A 200 5.68 16.80 3.72
N LEU A 201 4.87 15.74 3.63
CA LEU A 201 3.77 15.50 4.56
C LEU A 201 4.28 15.34 6.00
N ALA A 202 5.28 14.48 6.21
CA ALA A 202 5.84 14.24 7.53
C ALA A 202 6.38 15.53 8.18
N GLU A 203 7.09 16.34 7.43
CA GLU A 203 7.63 17.62 7.88
C GLU A 203 6.56 18.69 8.11
N ARG A 204 5.47 18.68 7.35
CA ARG A 204 4.37 19.65 7.47
C ARG A 204 3.42 19.32 8.61
N GLU A 205 3.00 18.06 8.75
CA GLU A 205 1.92 17.67 9.66
C GLU A 205 2.41 16.99 10.94
N PHE A 206 3.63 16.43 10.94
CA PHE A 206 4.15 15.63 12.04
C PHE A 206 5.56 16.07 12.51
N ALA A 207 5.95 17.31 12.29
CA ALA A 207 7.29 17.84 12.59
C ALA A 207 7.76 17.56 14.01
N ASP A 208 6.86 17.68 14.99
CA ASP A 208 7.18 17.46 16.41
C ASP A 208 7.34 15.98 16.76
N LEU A 209 6.70 15.09 16.01
CA LEU A 209 6.61 13.65 16.27
C LEU A 209 7.52 12.81 15.37
N THR A 210 8.12 13.40 14.34
CA THR A 210 8.94 12.67 13.38
C THR A 210 10.34 13.27 13.23
N PHE A 211 11.26 12.48 12.69
CA PHE A 211 12.56 12.90 12.21
C PHE A 211 12.78 12.26 10.84
N THR A 212 12.98 13.09 9.81
CA THR A 212 13.04 12.63 8.42
C THR A 212 14.47 12.43 7.94
N TRP A 213 14.66 11.52 6.98
CA TRP A 213 15.97 11.31 6.36
C TRP A 213 16.51 12.57 5.66
N PRO A 214 15.71 13.40 4.98
CA PRO A 214 16.14 14.71 4.51
C PRO A 214 16.71 15.64 5.60
N GLN A 215 16.16 15.62 6.81
CA GLN A 215 16.73 16.38 7.93
C GLN A 215 18.09 15.82 8.35
N TYR A 216 18.24 14.49 8.41
CA TYR A 216 19.52 13.83 8.64
C TYR A 216 20.56 14.26 7.60
N GLU A 217 20.25 14.16 6.30
CA GLU A 217 21.17 14.54 5.21
C GLU A 217 21.53 16.04 5.23
N LYS A 218 20.60 16.89 5.61
CA LYS A 218 20.86 18.32 5.80
C LYS A 218 21.88 18.54 6.92
N ILE A 219 21.69 17.94 8.08
CA ILE A 219 22.64 18.07 9.22
C ILE A 219 24.01 17.49 8.81
N LYS A 220 24.03 16.35 8.14
CA LYS A 220 25.26 15.73 7.63
C LYS A 220 26.03 16.65 6.71
N LYS A 221 25.36 17.34 5.81
CA LYS A 221 25.96 18.29 4.88
C LYS A 221 26.49 19.55 5.55
N GLU A 222 25.78 20.07 6.54
CA GLU A 222 26.09 21.34 7.21
C GLU A 222 27.08 21.18 8.36
N GLN A 223 27.01 20.06 9.10
CA GLN A 223 27.71 19.86 10.38
C GLN A 223 28.54 18.58 10.45
N GLY A 224 28.46 17.73 9.44
CA GLY A 224 29.18 16.46 9.36
C GLY A 224 28.37 15.26 9.82
N GLU A 225 28.90 14.06 9.55
CA GLU A 225 28.21 12.79 9.79
C GLU A 225 28.00 12.47 11.26
N GLU A 226 28.95 12.84 12.12
CA GLU A 226 28.87 12.62 13.56
C GLU A 226 27.69 13.40 14.19
N ALA A 227 27.53 14.68 13.78
CA ALA A 227 26.39 15.51 14.21
C ALA A 227 25.05 14.93 13.74
N ALA A 228 24.97 14.45 12.49
CA ALA A 228 23.76 13.83 11.96
C ALA A 228 23.42 12.53 12.71
N ASN A 229 24.40 11.69 13.01
CA ASN A 229 24.20 10.46 13.78
C ASN A 229 23.74 10.78 15.22
N THR A 230 24.31 11.80 15.86
CA THR A 230 23.89 12.26 17.17
C THR A 230 22.43 12.72 17.15
N ALA A 231 22.04 13.56 16.17
CA ALA A 231 20.67 14.04 16.03
C ALA A 231 19.66 12.90 15.78
N LEU A 232 20.02 11.90 14.98
CA LEU A 232 19.19 10.70 14.76
C LEU A 232 18.97 9.91 16.06
N VAL A 233 20.04 9.70 16.84
CA VAL A 233 19.97 8.99 18.12
C VAL A 233 19.15 9.77 19.15
N GLU A 234 19.30 11.10 19.20
CA GLU A 234 18.49 11.96 20.08
C GLU A 234 17.01 11.94 19.70
N ALA A 235 16.70 12.06 18.40
CA ALA A 235 15.34 11.96 17.92
C ALA A 235 14.70 10.60 18.28
N SER A 236 15.44 9.51 18.08
CA SER A 236 14.98 8.16 18.46
C SER A 236 14.75 8.03 19.97
N LYS A 237 15.67 8.54 20.81
CA LYS A 237 15.51 8.56 22.28
C LYS A 237 14.35 9.42 22.75
N ALA A 238 14.05 10.49 22.03
CA ALA A 238 12.89 11.34 22.29
C ALA A 238 11.56 10.71 21.83
N GLY A 239 11.59 9.49 21.28
CA GLY A 239 10.40 8.77 20.81
C GLY A 239 9.86 9.28 19.47
N LYS A 240 10.64 10.05 18.69
CA LYS A 240 10.24 10.45 17.35
C LYS A 240 10.27 9.27 16.39
N ILE A 241 9.27 9.23 15.51
CA ILE A 241 9.19 8.25 14.43
C ILE A 241 10.21 8.62 13.34
N ILE A 242 11.09 7.70 13.01
CA ILE A 242 12.08 7.92 11.94
C ILE A 242 11.43 7.64 10.59
N ILE A 243 11.33 8.69 9.76
CA ILE A 243 10.82 8.57 8.39
C ILE A 243 12.02 8.43 7.45
N LYS A 244 12.12 7.27 6.81
CA LYS A 244 13.21 6.92 5.88
C LYS A 244 12.66 6.37 4.57
N ASP A 245 13.50 6.27 3.54
CA ASP A 245 13.13 5.66 2.28
C ASP A 245 14.10 4.54 1.87
N VAL A 246 13.64 3.68 1.02
CA VAL A 246 14.45 2.63 0.40
C VAL A 246 13.94 2.28 -0.99
N ILE A 247 14.85 1.99 -1.91
CA ILE A 247 14.53 1.49 -3.24
C ILE A 247 13.99 0.06 -3.14
N ALA A 248 12.92 -0.25 -3.88
CA ALA A 248 12.14 -1.47 -3.75
C ALA A 248 12.97 -2.77 -3.81
N ASP A 249 13.93 -2.89 -4.72
CA ASP A 249 14.79 -4.06 -4.81
C ASP A 249 15.71 -4.22 -3.58
N ALA A 250 16.27 -3.13 -3.07
CA ALA A 250 17.03 -3.14 -1.82
C ALA A 250 16.13 -3.49 -0.62
N PHE A 251 14.89 -2.97 -0.59
CA PHE A 251 13.92 -3.35 0.44
C PHE A 251 13.64 -4.86 0.45
N LEU A 252 13.38 -5.46 -0.73
CA LEU A 252 13.13 -6.90 -0.83
C LEU A 252 14.33 -7.73 -0.33
N GLN A 253 15.55 -7.31 -0.62
CA GLN A 253 16.76 -7.93 -0.07
C GLN A 253 16.83 -7.75 1.46
N ASN A 254 16.64 -6.54 1.94
CA ASN A 254 16.79 -6.21 3.35
C ASN A 254 15.74 -6.87 4.24
N THR A 255 14.53 -7.15 3.74
CA THR A 255 13.53 -7.92 4.49
C THR A 255 13.99 -9.35 4.83
N LEU A 256 15.00 -9.87 4.12
CA LEU A 256 15.61 -11.17 4.41
C LEU A 256 16.86 -11.05 5.28
N LEU A 257 17.62 -9.95 5.18
CA LEU A 257 18.91 -9.77 5.83
C LEU A 257 18.80 -9.06 7.18
N ILE A 258 18.01 -7.99 7.25
CA ILE A 258 17.88 -7.08 8.40
C ILE A 258 16.41 -6.65 8.60
N PRO A 259 15.47 -7.62 8.69
CA PRO A 259 14.03 -7.29 8.78
C PRO A 259 13.67 -6.46 10.01
N GLU A 260 14.45 -6.53 11.07
CA GLU A 260 14.27 -5.77 12.32
C GLU A 260 14.39 -4.25 12.17
N GLU A 261 14.95 -3.76 11.06
CA GLU A 261 15.02 -2.33 10.77
C GLU A 261 13.72 -1.75 10.22
N TYR A 262 12.73 -2.59 9.94
CA TYR A 262 11.48 -2.18 9.30
C TYR A 262 10.28 -2.41 10.21
N SER A 263 9.62 -1.32 10.61
CA SER A 263 8.41 -1.39 11.45
C SER A 263 7.15 -1.16 10.63
N VAL A 264 6.95 0.04 10.11
CA VAL A 264 5.87 0.39 9.21
C VAL A 264 6.44 0.71 7.83
N ILE A 265 5.81 0.21 6.81
CA ILE A 265 6.18 0.42 5.41
C ILE A 265 5.02 1.09 4.69
N ALA A 266 5.27 2.21 4.00
CA ALA A 266 4.34 2.79 3.05
C ALA A 266 4.89 2.56 1.64
N THR A 267 4.08 1.95 0.76
CA THR A 267 4.57 1.54 -0.57
C THR A 267 3.49 1.69 -1.65
N LEU A 268 3.93 1.99 -2.84
CA LEU A 268 3.19 1.80 -4.09
C LEU A 268 3.17 0.30 -4.49
N ASN A 269 2.74 0.01 -5.73
CA ASN A 269 2.66 -1.36 -6.26
C ASN A 269 3.83 -1.71 -7.18
#